data_a7b1c62ae1bdbd3f5e57a3f14a198d26
#
_entry.id   a7b1c62ae1bdbd3f5e57a3f14a198d26
#
_cell.length_a   1.000
_cell.length_b   1.000
_cell.length_c   1.000
_cell.angle_alpha   90.00
_cell.angle_beta   90.00
_cell.angle_gamma   90.00
#
_symmetry.space_group_name_H-M   'P 1'
#
loop_
_entity.id
_entity.type
_entity.pdbx_description
1 polymer ?
#
loop_
_entity_poly.entity_id
_entity_poly.type
_entity_poly.pdbx_seq_one_letter_code
_entity_poly.pdbx_strand_id
1 'polypeptide(L)'
;MSIQELIIWLGNCPVLQGEKLNWNYLPSYSGWSLTIPKAETRSDILGNRRERWQLKITRRDTIESDADRLAVVEALEVLVAWAKAHPPENVRLEAADLPEFTSRSSSGIEDISITLFLSE
;
A
#
# COMPACT_ATOMS: atom_id res chain seq x y z
N MET A 1 3.32 11.41 12.29
CA MET A 1 2.88 10.02 12.34
C MET A 1 4.07 9.10 12.08
N SER A 2 4.23 8.06 12.87
CA SER A 2 5.33 7.12 12.70
C SER A 2 4.98 6.02 11.67
N ILE A 3 6.02 5.33 11.19
CA ILE A 3 5.85 4.18 10.31
C ILE A 3 5.03 3.08 10.99
N GLN A 4 5.26 2.85 12.28
CA GLN A 4 4.51 1.88 13.06
C GLN A 4 3.01 2.23 13.11
N GLU A 5 2.69 3.49 13.28
CA GLU A 5 1.29 3.96 13.27
C GLU A 5 0.63 3.75 11.91
N LEU A 6 1.38 3.94 10.82
CA LEU A 6 0.90 3.67 9.46
C LEU A 6 0.61 2.18 9.24
N ILE A 7 1.47 1.31 9.75
CA ILE A 7 1.28 -0.15 9.66
C ILE A 7 0.04 -0.56 10.46
N ILE A 8 -0.14 -0.03 11.66
CA ILE A 8 -1.32 -0.30 12.49
C ILE A 8 -2.59 0.18 11.80
N TRP A 9 -2.55 1.38 11.23
CA TRP A 9 -3.68 1.92 10.47
C TRP A 9 -4.05 1.01 9.29
N LEU A 10 -3.10 0.60 8.48
CA LEU A 10 -3.34 -0.31 7.36
C LEU A 10 -3.90 -1.65 7.82
N GLY A 11 -3.46 -2.15 8.96
CA GLY A 11 -3.95 -3.41 9.52
C GLY A 11 -5.44 -3.42 9.86
N ASN A 12 -6.07 -2.25 9.95
CA ASN A 12 -7.51 -2.13 10.15
C ASN A 12 -8.32 -2.29 8.85
N CYS A 13 -7.66 -2.30 7.69
CA CYS A 13 -8.33 -2.52 6.42
C CYS A 13 -8.88 -3.95 6.35
N PRO A 14 -10.17 -4.13 5.97
CA PRO A 14 -10.75 -5.48 5.90
C PRO A 14 -9.97 -6.46 5.01
N VAL A 15 -9.36 -5.96 3.94
CA VAL A 15 -8.56 -6.77 3.01
C VAL A 15 -7.31 -7.34 3.68
N LEU A 16 -6.76 -6.62 4.66
CA LEU A 16 -5.53 -7.00 5.36
C LEU A 16 -5.77 -7.67 6.71
N GLN A 17 -7.03 -7.78 7.16
CA GLN A 17 -7.35 -8.45 8.41
C GLN A 17 -7.01 -9.94 8.34
N GLY A 18 -6.25 -10.41 9.34
CA GLY A 18 -5.77 -11.78 9.36
C GLY A 18 -4.58 -12.05 8.46
N GLU A 19 -4.17 -11.07 7.67
CA GLU A 19 -3.03 -11.17 6.78
C GLU A 19 -1.78 -10.52 7.42
N LYS A 20 -0.62 -11.08 7.12
CA LYS A 20 0.64 -10.49 7.55
C LYS A 20 1.08 -9.45 6.53
N LEU A 21 1.31 -8.22 6.97
CA LEU A 21 1.88 -7.17 6.14
C LEU A 21 3.40 -7.15 6.36
N ASN A 22 4.15 -7.63 5.38
CA ASN A 22 5.59 -7.71 5.47
C ASN A 22 6.23 -6.35 5.19
N TRP A 23 7.13 -5.91 6.07
CA TRP A 23 7.82 -4.64 5.95
C TRP A 23 9.09 -4.79 5.10
N ASN A 24 9.15 -4.02 4.00
CA ASN A 24 10.32 -3.92 3.11
C ASN A 24 10.80 -5.24 2.49
N TYR A 25 9.98 -6.28 2.45
CA TYR A 25 10.33 -7.46 1.68
C TYR A 25 9.08 -8.16 1.14
N LEU A 26 9.27 -8.92 0.07
CA LEU A 26 8.21 -9.72 -0.52
C LEU A 26 8.37 -11.18 -0.07
N PRO A 27 7.26 -11.84 0.30
CA PRO A 27 7.29 -13.27 0.60
C PRO A 27 7.64 -14.08 -0.67
N SER A 28 8.05 -15.34 -0.48
CA SER A 28 8.53 -16.16 -1.60
C SER A 28 7.46 -16.49 -2.64
N TYR A 29 6.22 -16.74 -2.21
CA TYR A 29 5.16 -17.22 -3.10
C TYR A 29 3.92 -16.34 -3.10
N SER A 30 3.37 -16.04 -1.94
CA SER A 30 2.21 -15.18 -1.83
C SER A 30 2.24 -14.37 -0.54
N GLY A 31 1.64 -13.20 -0.57
CA GLY A 31 1.50 -12.35 0.60
C GLY A 31 1.52 -10.87 0.25
N TRP A 32 1.48 -10.08 1.30
CA TRP A 32 1.43 -8.63 1.25
C TRP A 32 2.75 -8.02 1.70
N SER A 33 3.14 -6.93 1.05
CA SER A 33 4.32 -6.17 1.43
C SER A 33 4.00 -4.68 1.47
N LEU A 34 4.61 -3.99 2.41
CA LEU A 34 4.60 -2.53 2.50
C LEU A 34 6.02 -2.01 2.38
N THR A 35 6.24 -1.08 1.45
CA THR A 35 7.47 -0.32 1.38
C THR A 35 7.15 1.17 1.40
N ILE A 36 8.10 1.97 1.89
CA ILE A 36 8.00 3.43 1.85
C ILE A 36 9.15 3.92 0.98
N PRO A 37 8.93 4.02 -0.35
CA PRO A 37 9.99 4.45 -1.27
C PRO A 37 10.38 5.90 -1.06
N LYS A 38 9.49 6.71 -0.48
CA LYS A 38 9.78 8.11 -0.23
C LYS A 38 9.02 8.60 1.00
N ALA A 39 9.76 9.26 1.89
CA ALA A 39 9.21 10.04 2.98
C ALA A 39 9.93 11.38 2.98
N GLU A 40 9.20 12.48 3.10
CA GLU A 40 9.79 13.81 3.11
C GLU A 40 9.14 14.70 4.15
N THR A 41 9.93 15.60 4.70
CA THR A 41 9.46 16.65 5.61
C THR A 41 9.54 17.97 4.89
N ARG A 42 8.44 18.71 4.87
CA ARG A 42 8.38 20.07 4.32
C ARG A 42 8.13 21.08 5.43
N SER A 43 8.77 22.24 5.34
CA SER A 43 8.51 23.37 6.23
C SER A 43 7.79 24.45 5.45
N ASP A 44 6.77 25.07 6.05
CA ASP A 44 6.11 26.24 5.48
C ASP A 44 6.84 27.52 5.85
N ILE A 45 6.33 28.68 5.40
CA ILE A 45 6.92 30.00 5.67
C ILE A 45 6.97 30.30 7.17
N LEU A 46 6.04 29.74 7.95
CA LEU A 46 5.95 29.94 9.38
C LEU A 46 6.81 28.96 10.18
N GLY A 47 7.55 28.07 9.49
CA GLY A 47 8.40 27.07 10.13
C GLY A 47 7.67 25.83 10.59
N ASN A 48 6.39 25.66 10.27
CA ASN A 48 5.65 24.45 10.56
C ASN A 48 6.15 23.32 9.68
N ARG A 49 6.40 22.17 10.28
CA ARG A 49 6.83 20.97 9.55
C ARG A 49 5.63 20.12 9.18
N ARG A 50 5.62 19.66 7.94
CA ARG A 50 4.62 18.73 7.44
C ARG A 50 5.31 17.55 6.80
N GLU A 51 4.85 16.35 7.10
CA GLU A 51 5.40 15.13 6.56
C GLU A 51 4.51 14.61 5.43
N ARG A 52 5.18 14.00 4.44
CA ARG A 52 4.54 13.32 3.32
C ARG A 52 5.15 11.95 3.16
N TRP A 53 4.30 10.99 2.84
CA TRP A 53 4.73 9.60 2.64
C TRP A 53 4.18 9.06 1.33
N GLN A 54 5.00 8.26 0.67
CA GLN A 54 4.53 7.37 -0.37
C GLN A 54 4.57 5.96 0.19
N LEU A 55 3.41 5.31 0.25
CA LEU A 55 3.29 3.94 0.72
C LEU A 55 3.03 3.04 -0.48
N LYS A 56 3.94 2.15 -0.78
CA LYS A 56 3.76 1.16 -1.83
C LYS A 56 3.32 -0.15 -1.21
N ILE A 57 2.13 -0.59 -1.57
CA ILE A 57 1.54 -1.83 -1.09
C ILE A 57 1.51 -2.80 -2.24
N THR A 58 2.14 -3.96 -2.06
CA THR A 58 2.29 -4.98 -3.08
C THR A 58 1.64 -6.27 -2.61
N ARG A 59 0.84 -6.86 -3.48
CA ARG A 59 0.36 -8.23 -3.35
C ARG A 59 1.13 -9.10 -4.30
N ARG A 60 1.80 -10.12 -3.77
CA ARG A 60 2.41 -11.20 -4.54
C ARG A 60 1.50 -12.40 -4.49
N ASP A 61 1.23 -13.01 -5.64
CA ASP A 61 0.42 -14.21 -5.69
C ASP A 61 0.76 -15.04 -6.93
N THR A 62 0.38 -16.30 -6.89
CA THR A 62 0.44 -17.17 -8.06
C THR A 62 -0.79 -16.88 -8.91
N ILE A 63 -0.54 -16.48 -10.15
CA ILE A 63 -1.59 -16.10 -11.10
C ILE A 63 -1.64 -17.18 -12.21
N GLU A 64 -2.72 -17.93 -12.24
CA GLU A 64 -2.93 -18.99 -13.23
C GLU A 64 -3.95 -18.58 -14.29
N SER A 65 -4.75 -17.56 -14.02
CA SER A 65 -5.80 -17.09 -14.92
C SER A 65 -6.05 -15.59 -14.77
N ASP A 66 -6.78 -15.03 -15.72
CA ASP A 66 -7.22 -13.62 -15.62
C ASP A 66 -8.15 -13.38 -14.42
N ALA A 67 -8.91 -14.41 -14.03
CA ALA A 67 -9.76 -14.31 -12.84
C ALA A 67 -8.93 -14.14 -11.56
N ASP A 68 -7.81 -14.85 -11.44
CA ASP A 68 -6.88 -14.70 -10.30
C ASP A 68 -6.31 -13.30 -10.25
N ARG A 69 -5.90 -12.78 -11.41
CA ARG A 69 -5.35 -11.43 -11.53
C ARG A 69 -6.37 -10.38 -11.14
N LEU A 70 -7.60 -10.53 -11.64
CA LEU A 70 -8.68 -9.62 -11.34
C LEU A 70 -9.01 -9.60 -9.84
N ALA A 71 -8.97 -10.75 -9.18
CA ALA A 71 -9.20 -10.85 -7.73
C ALA A 71 -8.17 -10.02 -6.95
N VAL A 72 -6.91 -10.05 -7.33
CA VAL A 72 -5.86 -9.23 -6.70
C VAL A 72 -6.10 -7.75 -6.95
N VAL A 73 -6.42 -7.37 -8.18
CA VAL A 73 -6.71 -5.97 -8.53
C VAL A 73 -7.89 -5.46 -7.72
N GLU A 74 -8.97 -6.25 -7.61
CA GLU A 74 -10.14 -5.87 -6.82
C GLU A 74 -9.81 -5.68 -5.34
N ALA A 75 -8.97 -6.55 -4.77
CA ALA A 75 -8.53 -6.41 -3.39
C ALA A 75 -7.76 -5.10 -3.18
N LEU A 76 -6.89 -4.73 -4.10
CA LEU A 76 -6.16 -3.46 -4.04
C LEU A 76 -7.09 -2.26 -4.21
N GLU A 77 -8.08 -2.34 -5.07
CA GLU A 77 -9.08 -1.27 -5.24
C GLU A 77 -9.94 -1.08 -3.98
N VAL A 78 -10.33 -2.18 -3.33
CA VAL A 78 -11.04 -2.13 -2.04
C VAL A 78 -10.18 -1.46 -0.97
N LEU A 79 -8.89 -1.77 -0.94
CA LEU A 79 -7.95 -1.14 -0.01
C LEU A 79 -7.87 0.37 -0.24
N VAL A 80 -7.77 0.81 -1.50
CA VAL A 80 -7.74 2.23 -1.84
C VAL A 80 -9.04 2.93 -1.41
N ALA A 81 -10.19 2.33 -1.69
CA ALA A 81 -11.48 2.89 -1.29
C ALA A 81 -11.60 3.00 0.24
N TRP A 82 -11.14 1.98 0.96
CA TRP A 82 -11.11 2.00 2.42
C TRP A 82 -10.21 3.12 2.94
N ALA A 83 -9.01 3.26 2.37
CA ALA A 83 -8.05 4.29 2.77
C ALA A 83 -8.62 5.71 2.57
N LYS A 84 -9.35 5.92 1.47
CA LYS A 84 -10.02 7.20 1.23
C LYS A 84 -11.12 7.50 2.24
N ALA A 85 -11.87 6.47 2.66
CA ALA A 85 -12.97 6.61 3.61
C ALA A 85 -12.49 6.71 5.07
N HIS A 86 -11.32 6.16 5.39
CA HIS A 86 -10.79 6.06 6.74
C HIS A 86 -9.34 6.54 6.83
N PRO A 87 -9.05 7.81 6.46
CA PRO A 87 -7.67 8.30 6.53
C PRO A 87 -7.15 8.29 7.97
N PRO A 88 -5.83 8.19 8.17
CA PRO A 88 -5.27 8.29 9.51
C PRO A 88 -5.58 9.64 10.13
N GLU A 89 -5.59 9.70 11.47
CA GLU A 89 -5.84 10.95 12.18
C GLU A 89 -4.82 12.03 11.80
N ASN A 90 -5.30 13.22 11.47
CA ASN A 90 -4.49 14.37 11.04
C ASN A 90 -3.65 14.14 9.78
N VAL A 91 -3.99 13.10 9.01
CA VAL A 91 -3.31 12.78 7.76
C VAL A 91 -4.35 12.71 6.66
N ARG A 92 -3.98 13.22 5.48
CA ARG A 92 -4.83 13.23 4.30
C ARG A 92 -4.26 12.32 3.23
N LEU A 93 -5.13 11.53 2.62
CA LEU A 93 -4.80 10.81 1.40
C LEU A 93 -4.94 11.77 0.22
N GLU A 94 -3.81 12.21 -0.36
CA GLU A 94 -3.81 13.15 -1.47
C GLU A 94 -4.15 12.47 -2.79
N ALA A 95 -3.62 11.27 -3.01
CA ALA A 95 -3.80 10.52 -4.24
C ALA A 95 -3.51 9.04 -4.02
N ALA A 96 -3.96 8.22 -4.95
CA ALA A 96 -3.61 6.81 -5.01
C ALA A 96 -3.44 6.43 -6.49
N ASP A 97 -2.40 5.67 -6.79
CA ASP A 97 -2.20 5.14 -8.14
C ASP A 97 -3.15 3.98 -8.40
N LEU A 98 -3.43 3.73 -9.67
CA LEU A 98 -4.12 2.53 -10.09
C LEU A 98 -3.22 1.31 -9.89
N PRO A 99 -3.81 0.13 -9.63
CA PRO A 99 -3.00 -1.09 -9.54
C PRO A 99 -2.17 -1.30 -10.80
N GLU A 100 -0.89 -1.64 -10.60
CA GLU A 100 0.03 -1.89 -11.71
C GLU A 100 0.85 -3.15 -11.47
N PHE A 101 1.22 -3.82 -12.55
CA PHE A 101 2.14 -4.94 -12.49
C PHE A 101 3.56 -4.42 -12.34
N THR A 102 4.25 -4.90 -11.31
CA THR A 102 5.63 -4.51 -11.03
C THR A 102 6.63 -5.62 -11.30
N SER A 103 6.17 -6.88 -11.32
CA SER A 103 7.03 -8.03 -11.58
C SER A 103 6.21 -9.24 -11.98
N ARG A 104 6.82 -10.11 -12.79
CA ARG A 104 6.27 -11.41 -13.18
C ARG A 104 7.41 -12.41 -13.31
N SER A 105 7.26 -13.57 -12.68
CA SER A 105 8.22 -14.67 -12.83
C SER A 105 7.75 -15.72 -13.85
N SER A 106 8.69 -16.54 -14.29
CA SER A 106 8.39 -17.66 -15.20
C SER A 106 7.53 -18.75 -14.55
N SER A 107 7.46 -18.79 -13.22
CA SER A 107 6.64 -19.73 -12.46
C SER A 107 5.19 -19.25 -12.26
N GLY A 108 4.81 -18.14 -12.86
CA GLY A 108 3.45 -17.61 -12.74
C GLY A 108 3.21 -16.75 -11.51
N ILE A 109 4.26 -16.41 -10.77
CA ILE A 109 4.15 -15.49 -9.63
C ILE A 109 4.18 -14.06 -10.14
N GLU A 110 3.18 -13.27 -9.78
CA GLU A 110 3.07 -11.87 -10.17
C GLU A 110 2.99 -10.96 -8.96
N ASP A 111 3.59 -9.77 -9.09
CA ASP A 111 3.49 -8.69 -8.11
C ASP A 111 2.63 -7.58 -8.69
N ILE A 112 1.60 -7.19 -7.95
CA ILE A 112 0.72 -6.10 -8.32
C ILE A 112 0.74 -5.10 -7.16
N SER A 113 0.96 -3.83 -7.49
CA SER A 113 1.17 -2.80 -6.48
C SER A 113 0.28 -1.59 -6.68
N ILE A 114 -0.01 -0.91 -5.58
CA ILE A 114 -0.56 0.44 -5.56
C ILE A 114 0.35 1.34 -4.73
N THR A 115 0.29 2.63 -4.97
CA THR A 115 0.98 3.61 -4.15
C THR A 115 -0.04 4.59 -3.59
N LEU A 116 0.00 4.79 -2.27
CA LEU A 116 -0.80 5.79 -1.58
C LEU A 116 0.08 6.99 -1.25
N PHE A 117 -0.42 8.19 -1.55
CA PHE A 117 0.26 9.45 -1.26
C PHE A 117 -0.44 10.12 -0.09
N LEU A 118 0.24 10.15 1.05
CA LEU A 118 -0.29 10.70 2.30
C LEU A 118 0.47 11.96 2.71
N SER A 119 -0.23 12.92 3.31
CA SER A 119 0.38 14.13 3.88
C SER A 119 -0.33 14.56 5.15
N GLU A 120 0.46 15.15 6.02
CA GLU A 120 -0.09 15.85 7.18
C GLU A 120 -0.78 17.17 6.79
#